data_0fd9175b1e5b37f1fde906079e369811
#
_entry.id   0fd9175b1e5b37f1fde906079e369811
#
_cell.length_a   1.000
_cell.length_b   1.000
_cell.length_c   1.000
_cell.angle_alpha   90.00
_cell.angle_beta   90.00
_cell.angle_gamma   90.00
#
_symmetry.space_group_name_H-M   'P 1'
#
loop_
_entity.id
_entity.type
_entity.pdbx_description
1 polymer ?
#
loop_
_entity_poly.entity_id
_entity_poly.type
_entity_poly.pdbx_seq_one_letter_code
_entity_poly.pdbx_strand_id
1 'polypeptide(L)'
;KEVSINSYSMFKGILIFILGQTFAWFSINLQFMSEWWKERPVFTALVFSFPVGLMFLYGTKWIVQDAGYYWASRIIGFSISTIIYSILTWFFLGESFLETKTLICLVLSIIIVCIQVFWR
;
A
#
# COMPACT_ATOMS: atom_id res chain seq x y z
N LYS A 1 16.98 -22.48 2.14
CA LYS A 1 16.96 -21.36 1.29
C LYS A 1 17.91 -20.26 1.74
N GLU A 2 18.53 -19.68 0.80
CA GLU A 2 19.48 -18.67 1.11
C GLU A 2 18.79 -17.42 1.56
N VAL A 3 19.15 -16.94 2.70
CA VAL A 3 18.59 -15.71 3.20
C VAL A 3 19.17 -14.57 2.40
N SER A 4 18.35 -13.68 2.02
CA SER A 4 18.82 -12.54 1.30
C SER A 4 19.85 -11.84 2.14
N ILE A 5 21.00 -11.72 1.61
CA ILE A 5 22.03 -11.09 2.29
C ILE A 5 21.73 -9.69 2.59
N ASN A 6 21.01 -9.07 1.71
CA ASN A 6 20.69 -7.71 1.98
C ASN A 6 19.22 -7.58 2.08
N SER A 7 18.80 -6.89 3.09
CA SER A 7 17.42 -6.54 3.21
C SER A 7 17.02 -5.54 2.12
N TYR A 8 17.89 -5.37 1.14
CA TYR A 8 17.64 -4.46 0.05
C TYR A 8 16.42 -4.85 -0.76
N SER A 9 16.19 -6.16 -0.96
CA SER A 9 15.00 -6.60 -1.67
C SER A 9 13.73 -6.25 -0.89
N MET A 10 13.74 -6.46 0.42
CA MET A 10 12.60 -6.08 1.23
C MET A 10 12.37 -4.57 1.19
N PHE A 11 13.45 -3.82 1.29
CA PHE A 11 13.36 -2.36 1.25
C PHE A 11 12.79 -1.87 -0.09
N LYS A 12 13.30 -2.43 -1.19
CA LYS A 12 12.79 -2.09 -2.51
C LYS A 12 11.31 -2.42 -2.64
N GLY A 13 10.94 -3.60 -2.14
CA GLY A 13 9.55 -4.03 -2.21
C GLY A 13 8.63 -3.10 -1.45
N ILE A 14 9.05 -2.68 -0.26
CA ILE A 14 8.24 -1.77 0.54
C ILE A 14 8.12 -0.42 -0.15
N LEU A 15 9.21 0.10 -0.70
CA LEU A 15 9.17 1.38 -1.41
C LEU A 15 8.22 1.33 -2.60
N ILE A 16 8.28 0.26 -3.38
CA ILE A 16 7.41 0.16 -4.54
C ILE A 16 5.96 -0.03 -4.12
N PHE A 17 5.72 -0.69 -2.98
CA PHE A 17 4.37 -0.81 -2.44
C PHE A 17 3.83 0.56 -2.02
N ILE A 18 4.68 1.38 -1.41
CA ILE A 18 4.27 2.72 -1.03
C ILE A 18 3.86 3.52 -2.26
N LEU A 19 4.66 3.46 -3.31
CA LEU A 19 4.33 4.14 -4.56
C LEU A 19 3.05 3.57 -5.18
N GLY A 20 2.94 2.25 -5.18
CA GLY A 20 1.75 1.60 -5.74
C GLY A 20 0.49 1.97 -4.98
N GLN A 21 0.57 2.00 -3.66
CA GLN A 21 -0.59 2.39 -2.86
C GLN A 21 -0.95 3.85 -3.07
N THR A 22 0.05 4.71 -3.24
CA THR A 22 -0.20 6.12 -3.53
C THR A 22 -0.94 6.27 -4.86
N PHE A 23 -0.46 5.58 -5.88
CA PHE A 23 -1.13 5.63 -7.18
C PHE A 23 -2.53 5.01 -7.13
N ALA A 24 -2.67 3.92 -6.38
CA ALA A 24 -3.97 3.28 -6.22
C ALA A 24 -4.94 4.22 -5.52
N TRP A 25 -4.46 4.95 -4.51
CA TRP A 25 -5.30 5.92 -3.83
C TRP A 25 -5.81 6.98 -4.80
N PHE A 26 -4.91 7.52 -5.64
CA PHE A 26 -5.32 8.52 -6.62
C PHE A 26 -6.29 7.91 -7.63
N SER A 27 -6.06 6.67 -8.03
CA SER A 27 -6.94 6.01 -8.97
C SER A 27 -8.38 5.98 -8.46
N ILE A 28 -8.53 5.73 -7.17
CA ILE A 28 -9.86 5.58 -6.59
C ILE A 28 -10.47 6.93 -6.22
N ASN A 29 -9.65 7.85 -5.74
CA ASN A 29 -10.17 9.07 -5.11
C ASN A 29 -10.13 10.33 -5.97
N LEU A 30 -9.54 10.27 -7.16
CA LEU A 30 -9.56 11.43 -8.04
C LEU A 30 -10.97 11.84 -8.40
N GLN A 31 -11.88 10.88 -8.42
CA GLN A 31 -13.28 11.18 -8.73
C GLN A 31 -13.91 12.12 -7.70
N PHE A 32 -13.37 12.15 -6.50
CA PHE A 32 -13.88 13.03 -5.45
C PHE A 32 -13.21 14.40 -5.47
N MET A 33 -12.13 14.54 -6.22
CA MET A 33 -11.38 15.78 -6.27
C MET A 33 -11.58 16.54 -7.57
N SER A 34 -12.04 15.88 -8.62
CA SER A 34 -12.17 16.50 -9.93
C SER A 34 -13.32 15.91 -10.69
N GLU A 35 -14.17 16.80 -11.26
CA GLU A 35 -15.29 16.37 -12.09
C GLU A 35 -14.80 15.65 -13.34
N TRP A 36 -13.69 16.08 -13.88
CA TRP A 36 -13.16 15.49 -15.09
C TRP A 36 -12.89 14.01 -14.90
N TRP A 37 -12.26 13.64 -13.78
CA TRP A 37 -11.96 12.25 -13.48
C TRP A 37 -13.21 11.48 -13.10
N LYS A 38 -14.14 12.15 -12.43
CA LYS A 38 -15.39 11.51 -12.02
C LYS A 38 -16.19 11.01 -13.20
N GLU A 39 -16.15 11.75 -14.29
CA GLU A 39 -16.92 11.40 -15.48
C GLU A 39 -16.24 10.38 -16.36
N ARG A 40 -15.04 9.96 -16.04
CA ARG A 40 -14.26 9.04 -16.86
C ARG A 40 -13.70 7.89 -16.06
N PRO A 41 -14.59 7.08 -15.44
CA PRO A 41 -14.10 5.99 -14.58
C PRO A 41 -13.32 4.93 -15.34
N VAL A 42 -13.74 4.60 -16.55
CA VAL A 42 -13.04 3.57 -17.33
C VAL A 42 -11.67 4.07 -17.74
N PHE A 43 -11.56 5.32 -18.14
CA PHE A 43 -10.29 5.90 -18.51
C PHE A 43 -9.34 5.94 -17.33
N THR A 44 -9.86 6.34 -16.15
CA THR A 44 -9.05 6.37 -14.94
C THR A 44 -8.53 4.98 -14.62
N ALA A 45 -9.39 3.98 -14.67
CA ALA A 45 -8.98 2.62 -14.38
C ALA A 45 -7.90 2.15 -15.34
N LEU A 46 -8.05 2.42 -16.62
CA LEU A 46 -7.07 2.00 -17.60
C LEU A 46 -5.72 2.68 -17.39
N VAL A 47 -5.74 3.96 -17.10
CA VAL A 47 -4.50 4.72 -16.94
C VAL A 47 -3.72 4.27 -15.72
N PHE A 48 -4.42 4.02 -14.61
CA PHE A 48 -3.75 3.69 -13.35
C PHE A 48 -3.53 2.20 -13.13
N SER A 49 -4.36 1.34 -13.71
CA SER A 49 -4.25 -0.10 -13.46
C SER A 49 -2.92 -0.68 -13.88
N PHE A 50 -2.44 -0.30 -15.04
CA PHE A 50 -1.23 -0.89 -15.56
C PHE A 50 -0.02 -0.57 -14.67
N PRO A 51 0.29 0.69 -14.38
CA PRO A 51 1.44 0.97 -13.51
C PRO A 51 1.25 0.43 -12.10
N VAL A 52 0.04 0.52 -11.55
CA VAL A 52 -0.22 0.02 -10.20
C VAL A 52 -0.03 -1.49 -10.17
N GLY A 53 -0.54 -2.19 -11.18
CA GLY A 53 -0.38 -3.63 -11.27
C GLY A 53 1.08 -4.05 -11.32
N LEU A 54 1.88 -3.33 -12.11
CA LEU A 54 3.30 -3.63 -12.19
C LEU A 54 4.00 -3.39 -10.86
N MET A 55 3.65 -2.31 -10.19
CA MET A 55 4.27 -2.00 -8.90
C MET A 55 3.97 -3.08 -7.88
N PHE A 56 2.72 -3.53 -7.82
CA PHE A 56 2.36 -4.58 -6.87
C PHE A 56 2.99 -5.92 -7.22
N LEU A 57 3.11 -6.20 -8.50
CA LEU A 57 3.72 -7.45 -8.94
C LEU A 57 5.20 -7.50 -8.56
N TYR A 58 5.94 -6.45 -8.86
CA TYR A 58 7.36 -6.41 -8.51
C TYR A 58 7.58 -6.30 -7.01
N GLY A 59 6.75 -5.51 -6.34
CA GLY A 59 6.86 -5.39 -4.89
C GLY A 59 6.65 -6.72 -4.20
N THR A 60 5.64 -7.47 -4.64
CA THR A 60 5.39 -8.78 -4.08
C THR A 60 6.58 -9.72 -4.32
N LYS A 61 7.11 -9.68 -5.53
CA LYS A 61 8.26 -10.51 -5.86
C LYS A 61 9.43 -10.23 -4.93
N TRP A 62 9.76 -8.97 -4.75
CA TRP A 62 10.90 -8.62 -3.92
C TRP A 62 10.69 -8.91 -2.44
N ILE A 63 9.47 -8.67 -1.94
CA ILE A 63 9.19 -8.94 -0.53
C ILE A 63 9.22 -10.45 -0.26
N VAL A 64 8.64 -11.24 -1.15
CA VAL A 64 8.62 -12.68 -0.96
C VAL A 64 10.03 -13.26 -1.07
N GLN A 65 10.83 -12.74 -1.98
CA GLN A 65 12.21 -13.21 -2.12
C GLN A 65 12.99 -13.00 -0.82
N ASP A 66 12.79 -11.88 -0.17
CA ASP A 66 13.54 -11.58 1.04
C ASP A 66 12.95 -12.29 2.26
N ALA A 67 11.64 -12.30 2.38
CA ALA A 67 10.97 -12.89 3.54
C ALA A 67 10.97 -14.41 3.51
N GLY A 68 10.86 -14.99 2.32
CA GLY A 68 10.86 -16.41 2.18
C GLY A 68 9.49 -17.07 2.30
N TYR A 69 8.43 -16.30 2.42
CA TYR A 69 7.08 -16.85 2.44
C TYR A 69 6.10 -15.85 1.85
N TYR A 70 4.98 -16.36 1.35
CA TYR A 70 4.07 -15.55 0.54
C TYR A 70 3.19 -14.62 1.34
N TRP A 71 2.82 -15.01 2.55
CA TRP A 71 1.94 -14.18 3.37
C TRP A 71 2.55 -12.83 3.72
N ALA A 72 3.88 -12.74 3.70
CA ALA A 72 4.56 -11.50 4.06
C ALA A 72 4.11 -10.35 3.17
N SER A 73 4.04 -10.58 1.86
CA SER A 73 3.68 -9.49 0.96
C SER A 73 2.25 -9.04 1.20
N ARG A 74 1.36 -9.98 1.51
CA ARG A 74 -0.04 -9.63 1.72
C ARG A 74 -0.22 -8.78 2.97
N ILE A 75 0.38 -9.20 4.06
CA ILE A 75 0.22 -8.51 5.32
C ILE A 75 0.92 -7.15 5.31
N ILE A 76 2.12 -7.12 4.77
CA ILE A 76 2.85 -5.86 4.67
C ILE A 76 2.10 -4.90 3.76
N GLY A 77 1.59 -5.39 2.63
CA GLY A 77 0.83 -4.57 1.71
C GLY A 77 -0.43 -4.01 2.33
N PHE A 78 -1.14 -4.84 3.10
CA PHE A 78 -2.34 -4.40 3.78
C PHE A 78 -2.06 -3.23 4.72
N SER A 79 -1.01 -3.36 5.51
CA SER A 79 -0.69 -2.31 6.48
C SER A 79 -0.20 -1.04 5.82
N ILE A 80 0.63 -1.18 4.79
CA ILE A 80 1.08 -0.01 4.04
C ILE A 80 -0.12 0.67 3.41
N SER A 81 -1.05 -0.10 2.85
CA SER A 81 -2.25 0.43 2.25
C SER A 81 -3.05 1.27 3.25
N THR A 82 -3.24 0.72 4.45
CA THR A 82 -4.02 1.41 5.46
C THR A 82 -3.37 2.72 5.87
N ILE A 83 -2.07 2.70 6.07
CA ILE A 83 -1.34 3.88 6.50
C ILE A 83 -1.36 4.95 5.40
N ILE A 84 -1.05 4.56 4.18
CA ILE A 84 -1.01 5.50 3.06
C ILE A 84 -2.41 6.09 2.82
N TYR A 85 -3.43 5.24 2.87
CA TYR A 85 -4.80 5.72 2.66
C TYR A 85 -5.17 6.77 3.71
N SER A 86 -4.80 6.52 4.95
CA SER A 86 -5.10 7.45 6.04
C SER A 86 -4.44 8.80 5.82
N ILE A 87 -3.16 8.77 5.48
CA ILE A 87 -2.39 9.99 5.31
C ILE A 87 -2.93 10.80 4.13
N LEU A 88 -3.13 10.15 3.00
CA LEU A 88 -3.57 10.84 1.79
C LEU A 88 -5.00 11.35 1.92
N THR A 89 -5.88 10.57 2.54
CA THR A 89 -7.26 11.00 2.72
C THR A 89 -7.33 12.21 3.63
N TRP A 90 -6.54 12.22 4.68
CA TRP A 90 -6.48 13.37 5.56
C TRP A 90 -5.96 14.59 4.83
N PHE A 91 -4.90 14.41 4.06
CA PHE A 91 -4.24 15.54 3.39
C PHE A 91 -5.06 16.11 2.23
N PHE A 92 -5.60 15.26 1.38
CA PHE A 92 -6.28 15.73 0.17
C PHE A 92 -7.78 15.89 0.33
N LEU A 93 -8.41 15.02 1.11
CA LEU A 93 -9.85 15.08 1.27
C LEU A 93 -10.28 15.70 2.60
N GLY A 94 -9.32 16.00 3.45
CA GLY A 94 -9.61 16.67 4.71
C GLY A 94 -10.28 15.81 5.76
N GLU A 95 -10.34 14.50 5.55
CA GLU A 95 -10.99 13.61 6.50
C GLU A 95 -9.97 13.12 7.50
N SER A 96 -10.21 13.43 8.77
CA SER A 96 -9.25 13.11 9.82
C SER A 96 -9.25 11.64 10.15
N PHE A 97 -8.05 11.08 10.38
CA PHE A 97 -7.93 9.73 10.88
C PHE A 97 -7.78 9.69 12.40
N LEU A 98 -8.00 10.83 13.05
CA LEU A 98 -7.84 10.91 14.51
C LEU A 98 -9.08 10.47 15.26
N GLU A 99 -10.10 10.05 14.54
CA GLU A 99 -11.27 9.48 15.18
C GLU A 99 -10.88 8.21 15.92
N THR A 100 -11.49 7.97 17.07
CA THR A 100 -11.07 6.87 17.94
C THR A 100 -11.05 5.52 17.22
N LYS A 101 -12.11 5.21 16.49
CA LYS A 101 -12.16 3.91 15.81
C LYS A 101 -11.09 3.79 14.74
N THR A 102 -10.82 4.88 14.03
CA THR A 102 -9.80 4.86 12.99
C THR A 102 -8.41 4.71 13.60
N LEU A 103 -8.17 5.40 14.72
CA LEU A 103 -6.89 5.26 15.41
C LEU A 103 -6.67 3.84 15.91
N ILE A 104 -7.71 3.22 16.44
CA ILE A 104 -7.60 1.83 16.88
C ILE A 104 -7.23 0.93 15.72
N CYS A 105 -7.86 1.10 14.57
CA CYS A 105 -7.57 0.30 13.41
C CYS A 105 -6.15 0.52 12.90
N LEU A 106 -5.68 1.76 12.93
CA LEU A 106 -4.32 2.06 12.53
C LEU A 106 -3.30 1.40 13.45
N VAL A 107 -3.55 1.46 14.76
CA VAL A 107 -2.67 0.83 15.72
C VAL A 107 -2.62 -0.66 15.49
N LEU A 108 -3.78 -1.27 15.25
CA LEU A 108 -3.83 -2.70 14.97
C LEU A 108 -3.09 -3.06 13.69
N SER A 109 -3.17 -2.20 12.67
CA SER A 109 -2.42 -2.41 11.44
C SER A 109 -0.92 -2.42 11.68
N ILE A 110 -0.46 -1.49 12.50
CA ILE A 110 0.96 -1.42 12.84
C ILE A 110 1.37 -2.69 13.60
N ILE A 111 0.53 -3.13 14.53
CA ILE A 111 0.79 -4.36 15.27
C ILE A 111 0.88 -5.55 14.33
N ILE A 112 0.00 -5.62 13.34
CA ILE A 112 0.00 -6.70 12.36
C ILE A 112 1.33 -6.74 11.61
N VAL A 113 1.82 -5.58 11.19
CA VAL A 113 3.10 -5.52 10.50
C VAL A 113 4.23 -5.98 11.41
N CYS A 114 4.22 -5.50 12.65
CA CYS A 114 5.27 -5.87 13.58
C CYS A 114 5.30 -7.38 13.82
N ILE A 115 4.13 -7.98 13.99
CA ILE A 115 4.07 -9.43 14.16
C ILE A 115 4.64 -10.14 12.94
N GLN A 116 4.24 -9.70 11.77
CA GLN A 116 4.64 -10.36 10.54
C GLN A 116 6.12 -10.22 10.26
N VAL A 117 6.69 -9.08 10.60
CA VAL A 117 8.09 -8.82 10.29
C VAL A 117 9.03 -9.35 11.36
N PHE A 118 8.66 -9.19 12.63
CA PHE A 118 9.59 -9.49 13.72
C PHE A 118 9.36 -10.84 14.38
N TRP A 119 8.20 -11.41 14.26
CA TRP A 119 7.95 -12.72 14.85
C TRP A 119 8.48 -13.80 13.92
N ARG A 120 9.45 -14.52 14.38
CA ARG A 120 10.05 -15.58 13.58
C ARG A 120 9.56 -16.94 14.00
#